data_c6abe14db9ffd52ade2f6111dc775b09
#
_entry.id   c6abe14db9ffd52ade2f6111dc775b09
#
_cell.length_a   1.000
_cell.length_b   1.000
_cell.length_c   1.000
_cell.angle_alpha   90.00
_cell.angle_beta   90.00
_cell.angle_gamma   90.00
#
_symmetry.space_group_name_H-M   'P 1'
#
loop_
_entity.id
_entity.type
_entity.pdbx_description
1 polymer ?
#
loop_
_entity_poly.entity_id
_entity_poly.type
_entity_poly.pdbx_seq_one_letter_code
_entity_poly.pdbx_strand_id
1 'polypeptide(L)'
;VAVKKGDVFVVTTTVGNSTYEKSAYFYNGKAWVAMTGNVDADKVILRENITLAGGYTQVGNLTKSQNGTATFATKGKSVMDALTEIFSKRLQPNITAQPSIGTFTLTGAGAVEAGTKVAAAAYSGATLNAGSYQYGPATGVTATNWKVERITNAATTQVTTADAASLTAGSDNNGGAGFIIGDAGGDNAVSSLKYRVTATHGAGVTAKDNLGADSSPVV
;
A
#
# COMPACT_ATOMS: atom_id res chain seq x y z
N VAL A 1 -66.46 17.88 -1.75
CA VAL A 1 -65.45 18.89 -2.11
C VAL A 1 -65.17 18.68 -3.60
N ALA A 2 -65.29 19.73 -4.42
CA ALA A 2 -64.99 19.65 -5.84
C ALA A 2 -63.49 19.64 -6.03
N VAL A 3 -62.99 18.67 -6.82
CA VAL A 3 -61.57 18.55 -7.16
C VAL A 3 -61.13 19.67 -8.08
N LYS A 4 -60.05 20.36 -7.76
CA LYS A 4 -59.49 21.46 -8.56
C LYS A 4 -58.15 21.09 -9.13
N LYS A 5 -57.79 21.69 -10.26
CA LYS A 5 -56.45 21.56 -10.83
C LYS A 5 -55.37 21.95 -9.80
N GLY A 6 -54.45 21.06 -9.55
CA GLY A 6 -53.39 21.22 -8.57
C GLY A 6 -53.65 20.50 -7.24
N ASP A 7 -54.83 19.96 -7.01
CA ASP A 7 -55.11 19.16 -5.83
C ASP A 7 -54.20 17.92 -5.79
N VAL A 8 -53.73 17.54 -4.64
CA VAL A 8 -52.87 16.37 -4.40
C VAL A 8 -53.60 15.36 -3.55
N PHE A 9 -53.57 14.13 -3.98
CA PHE A 9 -54.12 12.98 -3.26
C PHE A 9 -52.98 12.02 -2.92
N VAL A 10 -52.81 11.66 -1.69
CA VAL A 10 -51.77 10.75 -1.23
C VAL A 10 -52.42 9.48 -0.68
N VAL A 11 -52.01 8.35 -1.26
CA VAL A 11 -52.38 7.03 -0.75
C VAL A 11 -51.37 6.63 0.30
N THR A 12 -51.85 6.37 1.50
CA THR A 12 -51.00 5.89 2.59
C THR A 12 -51.33 4.44 2.93
N THR A 13 -50.38 3.74 3.49
CA THR A 13 -50.60 2.43 4.11
C THR A 13 -50.03 2.44 5.53
N THR A 14 -50.73 1.79 6.44
CA THR A 14 -50.26 1.68 7.83
C THR A 14 -49.81 0.25 8.08
N VAL A 15 -48.60 0.12 8.62
CA VAL A 15 -48.04 -1.17 9.05
C VAL A 15 -47.60 -1.00 10.51
N GLY A 16 -48.27 -1.71 11.41
CA GLY A 16 -48.10 -1.51 12.85
C GLY A 16 -48.51 -0.08 13.25
N ASN A 17 -47.64 0.65 13.92
CA ASN A 17 -47.88 2.03 14.36
C ASN A 17 -47.34 3.10 13.40
N SER A 18 -46.83 2.69 12.23
CA SER A 18 -46.23 3.61 11.27
C SER A 18 -47.06 3.69 10.01
N THR A 19 -47.27 4.91 9.52
CA THR A 19 -47.97 5.18 8.25
C THR A 19 -46.94 5.54 7.18
N TYR A 20 -47.00 4.90 6.05
CA TYR A 20 -46.09 5.10 4.92
C TYR A 20 -46.88 5.63 3.73
N GLU A 21 -46.31 6.62 3.05
CA GLU A 21 -46.80 7.06 1.74
C GLU A 21 -46.54 6.00 0.69
N LYS A 22 -47.59 5.57 0.00
CA LYS A 22 -47.49 4.56 -1.07
C LYS A 22 -47.49 5.17 -2.45
N SER A 23 -48.29 6.17 -2.66
CA SER A 23 -48.41 6.84 -3.97
C SER A 23 -49.06 8.22 -3.79
N ALA A 24 -48.58 9.18 -4.53
CA ALA A 24 -49.17 10.50 -4.62
C ALA A 24 -49.68 10.76 -6.06
N TYR A 25 -50.79 11.46 -6.15
CA TYR A 25 -51.39 11.84 -7.41
C TYR A 25 -51.66 13.33 -7.39
N PHE A 26 -51.51 14.03 -8.51
CA PHE A 26 -52.02 15.39 -8.65
C PHE A 26 -53.11 15.43 -9.71
N TYR A 27 -54.09 16.31 -9.54
CA TYR A 27 -55.15 16.51 -10.51
C TYR A 27 -54.74 17.59 -11.52
N ASN A 28 -54.59 17.21 -12.81
CA ASN A 28 -54.16 18.12 -13.87
C ASN A 28 -55.27 18.98 -14.47
N GLY A 29 -56.50 18.89 -13.94
CA GLY A 29 -57.71 19.53 -14.41
C GLY A 29 -58.59 18.61 -15.30
N LYS A 30 -58.11 17.42 -15.64
CA LYS A 30 -58.84 16.39 -16.43
C LYS A 30 -58.82 15.03 -15.74
N ALA A 31 -57.66 14.67 -15.18
CA ALA A 31 -57.46 13.37 -14.58
C ALA A 31 -56.45 13.45 -13.43
N TRP A 32 -56.50 12.46 -12.52
CA TRP A 32 -55.47 12.22 -11.52
C TRP A 32 -54.25 11.60 -12.21
N VAL A 33 -53.10 12.27 -12.09
CA VAL A 33 -51.83 11.82 -12.66
C VAL A 33 -50.97 11.36 -11.49
N ALA A 34 -50.50 10.13 -11.58
CA ALA A 34 -49.58 9.60 -10.53
C ALA A 34 -48.31 10.45 -10.47
N MET A 35 -48.03 10.94 -9.28
CA MET A 35 -46.73 11.51 -8.95
C MET A 35 -45.75 10.39 -8.55
N THR A 36 -46.12 9.15 -8.84
CA THR A 36 -45.26 8.00 -8.62
C THR A 36 -44.12 8.02 -9.62
N GLY A 37 -43.09 8.71 -9.30
CA GLY A 37 -41.84 8.36 -9.88
C GLY A 37 -41.16 7.34 -8.99
N ASN A 38 -41.01 6.12 -9.44
CA ASN A 38 -39.72 5.50 -9.14
C ASN A 38 -38.71 6.54 -9.59
N VAL A 39 -37.98 7.09 -8.63
CA VAL A 39 -36.96 8.07 -8.96
C VAL A 39 -35.93 7.29 -9.76
N ASP A 40 -35.97 7.50 -11.08
CA ASP A 40 -34.96 6.92 -11.97
C ASP A 40 -33.64 7.58 -11.65
N ALA A 41 -32.77 6.84 -10.98
CA ALA A 41 -31.49 7.35 -10.50
C ALA A 41 -30.62 7.89 -11.64
N ASP A 42 -30.86 7.44 -12.89
CA ASP A 42 -30.18 7.96 -14.08
C ASP A 42 -30.66 9.38 -14.47
N LYS A 43 -31.85 9.77 -14.04
CA LYS A 43 -32.46 11.08 -14.35
C LYS A 43 -32.31 12.11 -13.26
N VAL A 44 -31.94 11.71 -12.06
CA VAL A 44 -31.70 12.65 -10.94
C VAL A 44 -30.28 13.18 -11.05
N ILE A 45 -30.16 14.45 -11.42
CA ILE A 45 -28.85 15.12 -11.58
C ILE A 45 -28.47 15.82 -10.27
N LEU A 46 -27.27 15.56 -9.80
CA LEU A 46 -26.71 16.18 -8.62
C LEU A 46 -26.34 17.63 -8.89
N ARG A 47 -26.80 18.54 -8.06
CA ARG A 47 -26.52 19.99 -8.19
C ARG A 47 -25.21 20.39 -7.55
N GLU A 48 -24.72 19.60 -6.59
CA GLU A 48 -23.52 19.84 -5.83
C GLU A 48 -22.61 18.61 -5.83
N ASN A 49 -21.35 18.83 -5.49
CA ASN A 49 -20.43 17.75 -5.23
C ASN A 49 -20.80 17.07 -3.90
N ILE A 50 -20.74 15.76 -3.86
CA ILE A 50 -20.87 15.02 -2.60
C ILE A 50 -19.60 15.23 -1.81
N THR A 51 -19.74 15.75 -0.60
CA THR A 51 -18.64 15.90 0.36
C THR A 51 -18.95 15.09 1.60
N LEU A 52 -18.07 14.17 1.93
CA LEU A 52 -18.18 13.38 3.14
C LEU A 52 -17.28 13.99 4.21
N ALA A 53 -17.87 14.49 5.27
CA ALA A 53 -17.17 14.98 6.45
C ALA A 53 -17.32 13.95 7.60
N GLY A 54 -16.39 13.96 8.54
CA GLY A 54 -16.46 13.14 9.75
C GLY A 54 -15.57 11.90 9.75
N GLY A 55 -15.95 10.91 10.55
CA GLY A 55 -15.11 9.74 10.90
C GLY A 55 -14.81 8.70 9.80
N TYR A 56 -15.27 8.92 8.58
CA TYR A 56 -15.02 7.99 7.49
C TYR A 56 -13.59 8.12 6.98
N THR A 57 -12.86 7.02 6.95
CA THR A 57 -11.53 6.94 6.34
C THR A 57 -11.61 6.55 4.87
N GLN A 58 -12.67 5.85 4.51
CA GLN A 58 -12.92 5.35 3.15
C GLN A 58 -14.43 5.17 2.93
N VAL A 59 -14.91 5.47 1.73
CA VAL A 59 -16.26 5.14 1.27
C VAL A 59 -16.15 4.55 -0.13
N GLY A 60 -16.55 3.29 -0.27
CA GLY A 60 -16.30 2.55 -1.50
C GLY A 60 -14.80 2.57 -1.82
N ASN A 61 -14.47 2.99 -3.01
CA ASN A 61 -13.10 3.07 -3.51
C ASN A 61 -12.41 4.42 -3.24
N LEU A 62 -13.04 5.30 -2.50
CA LEU A 62 -12.58 6.67 -2.30
C LEU A 62 -12.07 6.83 -0.87
N THR A 63 -10.78 7.06 -0.75
CA THR A 63 -10.11 7.36 0.50
C THR A 63 -10.27 8.83 0.87
N LYS A 64 -10.45 9.09 2.15
CA LYS A 64 -10.45 10.43 2.72
C LYS A 64 -9.12 11.11 2.43
N SER A 65 -9.12 12.34 1.95
CA SER A 65 -7.91 13.13 1.84
C SER A 65 -7.29 13.37 3.22
N GLN A 66 -6.00 13.69 3.28
CA GLN A 66 -5.29 13.98 4.54
C GLN A 66 -5.94 15.13 5.34
N ASN A 67 -6.72 15.98 4.69
CA ASN A 67 -7.45 17.09 5.33
C ASN A 67 -8.80 16.67 5.93
N GLY A 68 -9.12 15.41 5.95
CA GLY A 68 -10.29 14.91 6.64
C GLY A 68 -11.62 15.02 5.89
N THR A 69 -11.65 15.49 4.66
CA THR A 69 -12.82 15.53 3.78
C THR A 69 -12.56 14.83 2.47
N ALA A 70 -13.51 14.03 2.02
CA ALA A 70 -13.51 13.46 0.68
C ALA A 70 -14.60 14.20 -0.12
N THR A 71 -14.18 14.89 -1.17
CA THR A 71 -15.10 15.54 -2.11
C THR A 71 -15.07 14.78 -3.42
N PHE A 72 -16.23 14.39 -3.88
CA PHE A 72 -16.41 13.69 -5.14
C PHE A 72 -16.97 14.67 -6.17
N ALA A 73 -16.32 14.76 -7.32
CA ALA A 73 -16.74 15.62 -8.41
C ALA A 73 -18.03 15.06 -9.06
N THR A 74 -19.12 15.11 -8.32
CA THR A 74 -20.41 14.53 -8.71
C THR A 74 -21.41 15.56 -9.26
N LYS A 75 -21.11 16.84 -9.13
CA LYS A 75 -21.95 17.91 -9.70
C LYS A 75 -22.17 17.73 -11.19
N GLY A 76 -23.42 17.73 -11.60
CA GLY A 76 -23.82 17.52 -12.99
C GLY A 76 -23.89 16.06 -13.44
N LYS A 77 -23.55 15.10 -12.58
CA LYS A 77 -23.72 13.66 -12.84
C LYS A 77 -25.08 13.19 -12.37
N SER A 78 -25.59 12.11 -12.96
CA SER A 78 -26.72 11.39 -12.39
C SER A 78 -26.34 10.72 -11.08
N VAL A 79 -27.34 10.41 -10.24
CA VAL A 79 -27.10 9.65 -9.01
C VAL A 79 -26.48 8.29 -9.32
N MET A 80 -26.93 7.62 -10.38
CA MET A 80 -26.40 6.33 -10.80
C MET A 80 -24.94 6.43 -11.23
N ASP A 81 -24.59 7.43 -12.05
CA ASP A 81 -23.19 7.67 -12.47
C ASP A 81 -22.28 7.98 -11.28
N ALA A 82 -22.79 8.81 -10.36
CA ALA A 82 -22.03 9.17 -9.14
C ALA A 82 -21.77 7.94 -8.27
N LEU A 83 -22.78 7.11 -8.03
CA LEU A 83 -22.64 5.86 -7.27
C LEU A 83 -21.71 4.87 -8.00
N THR A 84 -21.86 4.72 -9.30
CA THR A 84 -21.00 3.86 -10.11
C THR A 84 -19.54 4.30 -9.99
N GLU A 85 -19.28 5.59 -10.12
CA GLU A 85 -17.92 6.11 -9.95
C GLU A 85 -17.36 5.86 -8.54
N ILE A 86 -18.17 6.13 -7.50
CA ILE A 86 -17.76 5.92 -6.11
C ILE A 86 -17.42 4.44 -5.84
N PHE A 87 -18.21 3.51 -6.34
CA PHE A 87 -18.05 2.09 -6.03
C PHE A 87 -17.15 1.34 -7.03
N SER A 88 -16.98 1.81 -8.25
CA SER A 88 -16.20 1.14 -9.28
C SER A 88 -14.86 1.81 -9.60
N LYS A 89 -14.55 2.95 -8.97
CA LYS A 89 -13.29 3.63 -9.20
C LYS A 89 -12.10 2.76 -8.79
N ARG A 90 -11.23 2.51 -9.75
CA ARG A 90 -9.99 1.81 -9.50
C ARG A 90 -8.95 2.74 -8.88
N LEU A 91 -8.36 2.30 -7.78
CA LEU A 91 -7.25 2.96 -7.13
C LEU A 91 -6.00 2.11 -7.32
N GLN A 92 -4.96 2.72 -7.88
CA GLN A 92 -3.67 2.06 -8.03
C GLN A 92 -3.07 1.81 -6.64
N PRO A 93 -2.49 0.65 -6.39
CA PRO A 93 -1.84 0.38 -5.12
C PRO A 93 -0.54 1.17 -4.99
N ASN A 94 -0.21 1.51 -3.76
CA ASN A 94 1.13 1.97 -3.40
C ASN A 94 1.89 0.83 -2.75
N ILE A 95 3.22 0.90 -2.82
CA ILE A 95 4.08 0.06 -1.99
C ILE A 95 4.06 0.65 -0.59
N THR A 96 3.58 -0.12 0.38
CA THR A 96 3.46 0.31 1.79
C THR A 96 4.70 -0.05 2.60
N ALA A 97 5.41 -1.09 2.19
CA ALA A 97 6.73 -1.43 2.70
C ALA A 97 7.62 -1.89 1.55
N GLN A 98 8.78 -1.26 1.41
CA GLN A 98 9.79 -1.68 0.43
C GLN A 98 10.40 -3.02 0.85
N PRO A 99 10.86 -3.86 -0.11
CA PRO A 99 11.73 -4.97 0.22
C PRO A 99 12.95 -4.49 1.01
N SER A 100 13.34 -5.25 2.03
CA SER A 100 14.44 -4.87 2.90
C SER A 100 15.21 -6.10 3.37
N ILE A 101 16.50 -5.92 3.62
CA ILE A 101 17.32 -6.96 4.21
C ILE A 101 16.95 -7.06 5.71
N GLY A 102 16.68 -8.27 6.16
CA GLY A 102 16.49 -8.57 7.58
C GLY A 102 17.79 -8.37 8.36
N THR A 103 17.83 -8.92 9.56
CA THR A 103 18.98 -8.73 10.44
C THR A 103 20.25 -9.30 9.82
N PHE A 104 21.28 -8.45 9.70
CA PHE A 104 22.65 -8.83 9.36
C PHE A 104 23.57 -8.24 10.43
N THR A 105 24.33 -9.09 11.11
CA THR A 105 25.19 -8.70 12.23
C THR A 105 26.60 -9.26 12.07
N LEU A 106 27.56 -8.54 12.62
CA LEU A 106 28.92 -9.00 12.77
C LEU A 106 29.14 -9.44 14.21
N THR A 107 29.75 -10.60 14.40
CA THR A 107 30.17 -11.06 15.73
C THR A 107 31.39 -10.26 16.17
N GLY A 108 31.34 -9.71 17.39
CA GLY A 108 32.43 -8.89 17.91
C GLY A 108 32.53 -7.50 17.28
N ALA A 109 31.46 -7.02 16.63
CA ALA A 109 31.41 -5.65 16.13
C ALA A 109 31.50 -4.66 17.28
N GLY A 110 32.32 -3.62 17.10
CA GLY A 110 32.56 -2.55 18.08
C GLY A 110 33.92 -1.89 17.90
N ALA A 111 34.22 -0.95 18.77
CA ALA A 111 35.55 -0.37 18.84
C ALA A 111 36.51 -1.36 19.49
N VAL A 112 37.69 -1.49 18.91
CA VAL A 112 38.78 -2.33 19.42
C VAL A 112 40.05 -1.47 19.54
N GLU A 113 40.98 -1.88 20.39
CA GLU A 113 42.26 -1.20 20.51
C GLU A 113 43.10 -1.33 19.23
N ALA A 114 43.86 -0.31 18.92
CA ALA A 114 44.82 -0.36 17.79
C ALA A 114 45.83 -1.49 18.00
N GLY A 115 46.12 -2.22 16.96
CA GLY A 115 46.96 -3.41 16.98
C GLY A 115 46.23 -4.72 17.31
N THR A 116 44.91 -4.65 17.60
CA THR A 116 44.11 -5.87 17.82
C THR A 116 44.11 -6.75 16.58
N LYS A 117 44.50 -8.01 16.76
CA LYS A 117 44.43 -9.03 15.68
C LYS A 117 43.07 -9.71 15.69
N VAL A 118 42.38 -9.60 14.57
CA VAL A 118 41.12 -10.30 14.30
C VAL A 118 41.42 -11.44 13.30
N ALA A 119 41.35 -12.67 13.75
CA ALA A 119 41.66 -13.83 12.89
C ALA A 119 40.60 -14.02 11.78
N ALA A 120 39.35 -13.78 12.08
CA ALA A 120 38.28 -13.79 11.14
C ALA A 120 37.11 -12.91 11.64
N ALA A 121 36.44 -12.22 10.73
CA ALA A 121 35.20 -11.50 11.00
C ALA A 121 34.01 -12.40 10.65
N ALA A 122 33.30 -12.89 11.66
CA ALA A 122 32.13 -13.72 11.46
C ALA A 122 30.89 -12.84 11.26
N TYR A 123 29.99 -13.23 10.35
CA TYR A 123 28.73 -12.56 10.09
C TYR A 123 27.55 -13.54 10.16
N SER A 124 26.40 -13.02 10.54
CA SER A 124 25.15 -13.79 10.56
C SER A 124 24.67 -14.07 9.13
N GLY A 125 23.79 -15.06 8.98
CA GLY A 125 22.95 -15.13 7.81
C GLY A 125 21.97 -13.95 7.73
N ALA A 126 21.31 -13.81 6.60
CA ALA A 126 20.29 -12.81 6.39
C ALA A 126 19.17 -13.32 5.46
N THR A 127 17.99 -12.76 5.61
CA THR A 127 16.83 -13.02 4.75
C THR A 127 16.34 -11.72 4.15
N LEU A 128 15.64 -11.80 3.03
CA LEU A 128 14.95 -10.67 2.43
C LEU A 128 13.52 -10.62 2.95
N ASN A 129 13.12 -9.48 3.51
CA ASN A 129 11.71 -9.16 3.79
C ASN A 129 11.10 -8.67 2.48
N ALA A 130 10.05 -9.33 2.04
CA ALA A 130 9.48 -9.08 0.72
C ALA A 130 8.85 -7.68 0.55
N GLY A 131 8.40 -7.08 1.64
CA GLY A 131 7.63 -5.84 1.56
C GLY A 131 6.13 -6.09 1.34
N SER A 132 5.37 -5.04 1.14
CA SER A 132 3.91 -5.14 1.00
C SER A 132 3.33 -4.08 0.08
N TYR A 133 2.23 -4.44 -0.57
CA TYR A 133 1.36 -3.54 -1.30
C TYR A 133 0.21 -3.04 -0.42
N GLN A 134 -0.38 -1.93 -0.80
CA GLN A 134 -1.56 -1.37 -0.14
C GLN A 134 -2.78 -2.29 -0.28
N TYR A 135 -2.92 -2.94 -1.43
CA TYR A 135 -4.00 -3.87 -1.73
C TYR A 135 -3.43 -5.18 -2.24
N GLY A 136 -4.14 -6.28 -1.98
CA GLY A 136 -3.75 -7.60 -2.47
C GLY A 136 -2.69 -8.29 -1.61
N PRO A 137 -1.93 -9.23 -2.19
CA PRO A 137 -0.93 -10.01 -1.50
C PRO A 137 0.31 -9.16 -1.13
N ALA A 138 1.18 -9.71 -0.30
CA ALA A 138 2.54 -9.20 -0.15
C ALA A 138 3.25 -9.18 -1.51
N THR A 139 4.35 -8.42 -1.63
CA THR A 139 5.06 -8.27 -2.92
C THR A 139 5.58 -9.59 -3.50
N GLY A 140 5.74 -10.62 -2.67
CA GLY A 140 6.25 -11.92 -3.09
C GLY A 140 7.70 -11.92 -3.57
N VAL A 141 8.42 -10.82 -3.33
CA VAL A 141 9.83 -10.69 -3.69
C VAL A 141 10.68 -11.66 -2.90
N THR A 142 11.54 -12.38 -3.59
CA THR A 142 12.52 -13.28 -2.99
C THR A 142 13.93 -12.94 -3.50
N ALA A 143 14.93 -13.10 -2.66
CA ALA A 143 16.30 -12.92 -3.08
C ALA A 143 16.69 -14.00 -4.09
N THR A 144 17.43 -13.60 -5.09
CA THR A 144 18.04 -14.50 -6.10
C THR A 144 19.55 -14.59 -5.96
N ASN A 145 20.17 -13.53 -5.43
CA ASN A 145 21.61 -13.50 -5.17
C ASN A 145 21.92 -12.62 -3.97
N TRP A 146 22.92 -13.03 -3.22
CA TRP A 146 23.52 -12.30 -2.11
C TRP A 146 24.99 -12.01 -2.38
N LYS A 147 25.45 -10.84 -2.00
CA LYS A 147 26.86 -10.46 -2.04
C LYS A 147 27.25 -9.85 -0.71
N VAL A 148 28.33 -10.34 -0.12
CA VAL A 148 28.99 -9.75 1.04
C VAL A 148 30.30 -9.14 0.61
N GLU A 149 30.52 -7.89 0.92
CA GLU A 149 31.71 -7.13 0.60
C GLU A 149 32.34 -6.58 1.87
N ARG A 150 33.65 -6.77 2.00
CA ARG A 150 34.47 -6.10 2.98
C ARG A 150 34.86 -4.72 2.48
N ILE A 151 34.72 -3.72 3.33
CA ILE A 151 35.12 -2.34 3.05
C ILE A 151 36.18 -1.95 4.07
N THR A 152 37.37 -1.65 3.59
CA THR A 152 38.46 -1.11 4.38
C THR A 152 38.78 0.32 3.92
N ASN A 153 39.70 1.01 4.58
CA ASN A 153 40.19 2.30 4.12
C ASN A 153 40.86 2.27 2.73
N ALA A 154 41.31 1.11 2.29
CA ALA A 154 42.06 0.95 1.03
C ALA A 154 41.19 0.39 -0.12
N ALA A 155 40.25 -0.49 0.15
CA ALA A 155 39.54 -1.21 -0.89
C ALA A 155 38.16 -1.73 -0.46
N THR A 156 37.33 -2.03 -1.45
CA THR A 156 36.15 -2.88 -1.31
C THR A 156 36.45 -4.23 -1.95
N THR A 157 36.36 -5.28 -1.14
CA THR A 157 36.70 -6.65 -1.58
C THR A 157 35.47 -7.54 -1.42
N GLN A 158 35.12 -8.28 -2.47
CA GLN A 158 34.06 -9.28 -2.39
C GLN A 158 34.53 -10.45 -1.51
N VAL A 159 33.75 -10.78 -0.50
CA VAL A 159 34.03 -11.88 0.44
C VAL A 159 33.31 -13.14 -0.05
N THR A 160 32.04 -13.03 -0.39
CA THR A 160 31.25 -14.14 -0.89
C THR A 160 30.08 -13.67 -1.76
N THR A 161 29.61 -14.58 -2.60
CA THR A 161 28.32 -14.49 -3.28
C THR A 161 27.58 -15.80 -3.07
N ALA A 162 26.27 -15.74 -3.05
CA ALA A 162 25.40 -16.91 -2.96
C ALA A 162 24.14 -16.71 -3.81
N ASP A 163 23.92 -17.62 -4.74
CA ASP A 163 22.67 -17.69 -5.51
C ASP A 163 21.65 -18.48 -4.70
N ALA A 164 20.97 -17.79 -3.79
CA ALA A 164 20.07 -18.41 -2.82
C ALA A 164 18.99 -17.45 -2.34
N ALA A 165 17.91 -17.99 -1.80
CA ALA A 165 16.83 -17.21 -1.21
C ALA A 165 17.24 -16.55 0.13
N SER A 166 18.27 -17.06 0.79
CA SER A 166 18.79 -16.50 2.04
C SER A 166 20.32 -16.56 2.05
N LEU A 167 20.93 -15.61 2.74
CA LEU A 167 22.36 -15.62 3.02
C LEU A 167 22.64 -16.54 4.22
N THR A 168 23.51 -17.49 4.04
CA THR A 168 24.02 -18.31 5.15
C THR A 168 25.08 -17.56 5.95
N ALA A 169 25.14 -17.79 7.24
CA ALA A 169 26.21 -17.26 8.08
C ALA A 169 27.58 -17.71 7.59
N GLY A 170 28.56 -16.85 7.74
CA GLY A 170 29.91 -17.11 7.28
C GLY A 170 30.97 -16.30 8.00
N SER A 171 32.18 -16.35 7.50
CA SER A 171 33.29 -15.58 8.03
C SER A 171 34.26 -15.15 6.93
N ASP A 172 34.90 -14.01 7.15
CA ASP A 172 35.98 -13.49 6.34
C ASP A 172 37.29 -13.54 7.15
N ASN A 173 38.22 -14.35 6.70
CA ASN A 173 39.54 -14.52 7.33
C ASN A 173 40.69 -13.88 6.53
N ASN A 174 40.33 -13.05 5.52
CA ASN A 174 41.32 -12.38 4.65
C ASN A 174 42.30 -13.38 4.01
N GLY A 175 41.79 -14.48 3.45
CA GLY A 175 42.64 -15.53 2.86
C GLY A 175 43.50 -16.29 3.91
N GLY A 176 43.12 -16.27 5.18
CA GLY A 176 43.85 -16.89 6.28
C GLY A 176 44.79 -15.96 7.04
N ALA A 177 45.00 -14.74 6.53
CA ALA A 177 45.91 -13.78 7.15
C ALA A 177 45.28 -13.03 8.36
N GLY A 178 43.94 -12.93 8.38
CA GLY A 178 43.20 -12.08 9.32
C GLY A 178 43.39 -10.60 9.08
N PHE A 179 43.12 -9.80 10.12
CA PHE A 179 43.20 -8.35 10.08
C PHE A 179 43.91 -7.83 11.32
N ILE A 180 44.64 -6.70 11.21
CA ILE A 180 45.20 -5.94 12.34
C ILE A 180 44.50 -4.58 12.35
N ILE A 181 43.69 -4.30 13.32
CA ILE A 181 42.83 -3.11 13.36
C ILE A 181 43.65 -1.91 13.91
N GLY A 182 43.62 -0.79 13.18
CA GLY A 182 44.21 0.46 13.61
C GLY A 182 45.73 0.54 13.56
N ASP A 183 46.43 -0.47 13.04
CA ASP A 183 47.85 -0.40 12.78
C ASP A 183 48.11 0.22 11.38
N ALA A 184 48.96 1.23 11.32
CA ALA A 184 49.24 1.98 10.10
C ALA A 184 50.37 1.40 9.26
N GLY A 185 51.00 0.29 9.66
CA GLY A 185 52.26 -0.15 9.04
C GLY A 185 52.44 -1.61 8.69
N GLY A 186 51.47 -2.46 8.86
CA GLY A 186 51.58 -3.91 8.57
C GLY A 186 50.81 -4.38 7.32
N ASP A 187 51.18 -5.51 6.76
CA ASP A 187 50.55 -6.13 5.60
C ASP A 187 49.14 -6.49 5.95
N ASN A 188 48.29 -6.38 6.49
CA ASN A 188 46.89 -6.63 6.79
C ASN A 188 46.31 -5.58 7.74
N ALA A 189 47.00 -4.44 7.83
CA ALA A 189 46.56 -3.33 8.65
C ALA A 189 45.34 -2.62 8.04
N VAL A 190 44.33 -2.40 8.85
CA VAL A 190 43.11 -1.68 8.45
C VAL A 190 42.67 -0.70 9.54
N SER A 191 42.42 0.55 9.19
CA SER A 191 41.92 1.52 10.16
C SER A 191 40.47 1.26 10.57
N SER A 192 39.73 0.61 9.71
CA SER A 192 38.38 0.16 10.00
C SER A 192 38.02 -1.05 9.13
N LEU A 193 37.20 -1.93 9.68
CA LEU A 193 36.66 -3.10 9.02
C LEU A 193 35.15 -3.01 9.03
N LYS A 194 34.58 -2.85 7.84
CA LYS A 194 33.12 -2.75 7.64
C LYS A 194 32.68 -3.79 6.63
N TYR A 195 31.43 -4.18 6.73
CA TYR A 195 30.83 -5.10 5.76
C TYR A 195 29.58 -4.48 5.18
N ARG A 196 29.38 -4.70 3.89
CA ARG A 196 28.16 -4.39 3.16
C ARG A 196 27.57 -5.70 2.66
N VAL A 197 26.30 -5.90 2.95
CA VAL A 197 25.52 -6.97 2.36
C VAL A 197 24.57 -6.38 1.32
N THR A 198 24.50 -7.03 0.18
CA THR A 198 23.59 -6.68 -0.91
C THR A 198 22.76 -7.90 -1.27
N ALA A 199 21.47 -7.74 -1.36
CA ALA A 199 20.55 -8.74 -1.89
C ALA A 199 20.04 -8.27 -3.25
N THR A 200 20.14 -9.13 -4.25
CA THR A 200 19.45 -8.96 -5.52
C THR A 200 18.20 -9.81 -5.49
N HIS A 201 17.09 -9.28 -5.95
CA HIS A 201 15.82 -10.00 -5.95
C HIS A 201 15.25 -10.08 -7.38
N GLY A 202 14.39 -11.06 -7.59
CA GLY A 202 13.57 -11.18 -8.78
C GLY A 202 12.37 -10.23 -8.76
N ALA A 203 11.59 -10.28 -9.83
CA ALA A 203 10.31 -9.58 -9.86
C ALA A 203 9.38 -10.12 -8.76
N GLY A 204 8.63 -9.24 -8.14
CA GLY A 204 7.58 -9.61 -7.22
C GLY A 204 6.32 -10.09 -7.95
N VAL A 205 5.29 -10.40 -7.19
CA VAL A 205 3.96 -10.67 -7.75
C VAL A 205 3.32 -9.37 -8.22
N THR A 206 2.47 -9.46 -9.23
CA THR A 206 1.72 -8.30 -9.71
C THR A 206 0.85 -7.73 -8.59
N ALA A 207 0.95 -6.42 -8.38
CA ALA A 207 0.11 -5.71 -7.43
C ALA A 207 -1.36 -5.81 -7.85
N LYS A 208 -2.27 -5.72 -6.89
CA LYS A 208 -3.70 -5.65 -7.13
C LYS A 208 -4.22 -4.25 -6.85
N ASP A 209 -5.19 -3.81 -7.60
CA ASP A 209 -5.94 -2.61 -7.27
C ASP A 209 -6.93 -2.89 -6.11
N ASN A 210 -7.61 -1.86 -5.65
CA ASN A 210 -8.61 -1.95 -4.60
C ASN A 210 -9.83 -2.84 -4.94
N LEU A 211 -9.98 -3.24 -6.19
CA LEU A 211 -11.03 -4.15 -6.68
C LEU A 211 -10.50 -5.57 -6.93
N GLY A 212 -9.22 -5.81 -6.66
CA GLY A 212 -8.57 -7.11 -6.81
C GLY A 212 -8.09 -7.44 -8.22
N ALA A 213 -8.19 -6.52 -9.17
CA ALA A 213 -7.67 -6.70 -10.51
C ALA A 213 -6.17 -6.38 -10.57
N ASP A 214 -5.47 -6.97 -11.55
CA ASP A 214 -4.05 -6.71 -11.77
C ASP A 214 -3.79 -5.24 -12.07
N SER A 215 -2.75 -4.71 -11.46
CA SER A 215 -2.40 -3.31 -11.49
C SER A 215 -0.89 -3.10 -11.52
N SER A 216 -0.47 -1.95 -11.98
CA SER A 216 0.89 -1.43 -11.77
C SER A 216 0.90 -0.51 -10.54
N PRO A 217 2.04 -0.36 -9.82
CA PRO A 217 3.37 -0.89 -10.13
C PRO A 217 3.60 -2.32 -9.63
N VAL A 218 4.63 -2.95 -10.21
CA VAL A 218 5.28 -4.16 -9.70
C VAL A 218 6.58 -3.76 -9.01
N VAL A 219 6.99 -4.53 -7.99
CA VAL A 219 8.30 -4.35 -7.33
C VAL A 219 9.41 -4.90 -8.21
#